data_0fa8f3cf2fe4e93f09348da71374e04a
#
_entry.id   0fa8f3cf2fe4e93f09348da71374e04a
#
_cell.length_a   1.000
_cell.length_b   1.000
_cell.length_c   1.000
_cell.angle_alpha   90.00
_cell.angle_beta   90.00
_cell.angle_gamma   90.00
#
_symmetry.space_group_name_H-M   'P 1'
#
loop_
_entity.id
_entity.type
_entity.pdbx_description
1 polymer ?
#
loop_
_entity_poly.entity_id
_entity_poly.type
_entity_poly.pdbx_seq_one_letter_code
_entity_poly.pdbx_strand_id
1 'polypeptide(L)'
;KRFDLFFYGTIGQFAFCANHLPNVPKRSMSVVNKPDHYDGSDIQVLEGLEAVRKRPGMYIGSTGPRGLHHLVYEVVDNAVDEALAGYCDSIEVWIHPDNSITVADNGRGIPVDMHPKEKIPTVEVVLTILHAGGKFGGEGYKVSGGLHGVGVSVVNALSSRVEVNVRRDGKEYEIDFDHGHTKTKLHEIGTADHAGTKVTFWPDPEIFAETTVYDYDTLAARFREMAFLNKGLKITMHDERENPSEVISGKAAEPRTEVFQFMGGIIDFVKYLNKGKETLNEPIYFSAENADGTVEVAMQWSTSYSTNSVMAFANNINTHEGGTHLDGFKQAVTRTINDYARSKSILKEKDSNLSGDDTREGLAAIISVKLHDPQFEGQTKTKLGNTEIRPLVQNAVTQGLAEYLEENPSPAKKIIGKATQALKAREAARKAREMTRRKNVLDSFALPGKLADCSSKKAEDSEIFIVEGDSAGGSAKQARDRKT
;
A
#
# COMPACT_ATOMS: atom_id res chain seq x y z
N LYS A 1 14.26 -27.73 20.77
CA LYS A 1 14.21 -28.35 22.11
C LYS A 1 13.33 -27.46 22.97
N ARG A 2 12.14 -27.97 23.29
CA ARG A 2 11.18 -27.40 24.24
C ARG A 2 11.77 -27.55 25.66
N PHE A 3 11.64 -26.51 26.46
CA PHE A 3 11.79 -26.58 27.91
C PHE A 3 10.42 -26.38 28.53
N ASP A 4 9.89 -27.45 29.13
CA ASP A 4 8.69 -27.41 29.98
C ASP A 4 9.15 -27.03 31.39
N LEU A 5 8.66 -25.89 31.89
CA LEU A 5 8.81 -25.51 33.30
C LEU A 5 7.59 -26.00 34.07
N PHE A 6 7.79 -27.01 34.96
CA PHE A 6 6.80 -27.39 35.96
C PHE A 6 6.89 -26.45 37.17
N PHE A 7 5.80 -25.77 37.47
CA PHE A 7 5.63 -25.06 38.74
C PHE A 7 4.86 -25.94 39.72
N TYR A 8 5.51 -26.39 40.78
CA TYR A 8 4.85 -26.83 42.01
C TYR A 8 4.81 -25.65 42.97
N GLY A 9 3.65 -25.16 43.32
CA GLY A 9 3.45 -24.10 44.31
C GLY A 9 2.27 -24.42 45.22
N THR A 10 2.58 -24.57 46.47
CA THR A 10 1.69 -24.86 47.60
C THR A 10 0.63 -23.78 47.77
N ILE A 11 -0.62 -24.20 47.98
CA ILE A 11 -1.79 -23.36 48.25
C ILE A 11 -1.66 -22.74 49.65
N GLY A 12 -1.43 -21.44 49.70
CA GLY A 12 -1.56 -20.61 50.92
C GLY A 12 -2.94 -19.94 50.94
N GLN A 13 -3.74 -20.22 51.95
CA GLN A 13 -5.03 -19.59 52.22
C GLN A 13 -4.87 -18.10 52.43
N PHE A 14 -5.49 -17.29 51.54
CA PHE A 14 -5.77 -15.87 51.80
C PHE A 14 -7.27 -15.72 52.04
N ALA A 15 -7.64 -15.42 53.30
CA ALA A 15 -8.98 -14.97 53.64
C ALA A 15 -9.13 -13.51 53.21
N PHE A 16 -9.99 -13.26 52.24
CA PHE A 16 -10.39 -11.89 51.88
C PHE A 16 -11.67 -11.53 52.63
N CYS A 17 -11.60 -10.47 53.42
CA CYS A 17 -12.76 -9.80 54.00
C CYS A 17 -13.66 -9.25 52.88
N ALA A 18 -14.83 -9.85 52.70
CA ALA A 18 -15.90 -9.31 51.89
C ALA A 18 -16.67 -8.26 52.69
N ASN A 19 -16.50 -6.99 52.37
CA ASN A 19 -17.51 -5.97 52.67
C ASN A 19 -17.47 -4.82 51.69
N HIS A 20 -18.63 -4.58 51.05
CA HIS A 20 -19.04 -3.39 50.27
C HIS A 20 -18.51 -3.35 48.81
N LEU A 21 -19.18 -4.09 47.94
CA LEU A 21 -19.35 -3.70 46.54
C LEU A 21 -20.84 -3.37 46.30
N PRO A 22 -21.18 -2.25 45.63
CA PRO A 22 -22.58 -1.92 45.31
C PRO A 22 -23.12 -2.93 44.28
N ASN A 23 -24.42 -3.26 44.46
CA ASN A 23 -25.22 -4.14 43.62
C ASN A 23 -25.16 -3.72 42.14
N VAL A 24 -24.36 -4.35 41.35
CA VAL A 24 -24.41 -4.30 39.88
C VAL A 24 -25.51 -5.28 39.45
N PRO A 25 -26.58 -4.85 38.77
CA PRO A 25 -27.63 -5.75 38.31
C PRO A 25 -27.00 -6.78 37.37
N LYS A 26 -27.14 -8.05 37.68
CA LYS A 26 -26.82 -9.16 36.78
C LYS A 26 -27.66 -8.98 35.52
N ARG A 27 -27.06 -8.44 34.44
CA ARG A 27 -27.63 -8.58 33.11
C ARG A 27 -27.77 -10.08 32.86
N SER A 28 -29.01 -10.56 32.85
CA SER A 28 -29.34 -11.89 32.35
C SER A 28 -28.82 -11.96 30.93
N MET A 29 -27.77 -12.74 30.67
CA MET A 29 -27.49 -13.19 29.32
C MET A 29 -28.74 -13.92 28.87
N SER A 30 -29.48 -13.31 27.96
CA SER A 30 -30.51 -14.02 27.21
C SER A 30 -29.80 -15.20 26.55
N VAL A 31 -30.18 -16.41 26.97
CA VAL A 31 -29.80 -17.64 26.29
C VAL A 31 -30.36 -17.50 24.89
N VAL A 32 -29.49 -17.20 23.91
CA VAL A 32 -29.85 -17.31 22.50
C VAL A 32 -30.22 -18.77 22.33
N ASN A 33 -31.53 -19.07 22.19
CA ASN A 33 -31.98 -20.40 21.79
C ASN A 33 -31.23 -20.75 20.51
N LYS A 34 -30.26 -21.66 20.59
CA LYS A 34 -29.68 -22.29 19.43
C LYS A 34 -30.82 -22.97 18.71
N PRO A 35 -31.05 -22.76 17.42
CA PRO A 35 -31.97 -23.60 16.68
C PRO A 35 -31.48 -25.06 16.83
N ASP A 36 -32.36 -25.93 17.26
CA ASP A 36 -32.05 -27.34 17.51
C ASP A 36 -31.68 -28.14 16.25
N HIS A 37 -31.77 -27.53 15.08
CA HIS A 37 -31.46 -28.13 13.78
C HIS A 37 -30.76 -27.10 12.87
N TYR A 38 -29.55 -27.44 12.42
CA TYR A 38 -28.85 -26.78 11.35
C TYR A 38 -28.87 -27.69 10.13
N ASP A 39 -29.61 -27.32 9.08
CA ASP A 39 -29.76 -28.12 7.89
C ASP A 39 -29.58 -27.32 6.58
N GLY A 40 -29.87 -28.00 5.45
CA GLY A 40 -29.69 -27.36 4.12
C GLY A 40 -30.53 -26.11 3.90
N SER A 41 -31.63 -25.89 4.67
CA SER A 41 -32.44 -24.69 4.57
C SER A 41 -31.78 -23.46 5.20
N ASP A 42 -30.81 -23.67 6.10
CA ASP A 42 -30.03 -22.58 6.68
C ASP A 42 -28.89 -22.09 5.76
N ILE A 43 -28.62 -22.81 4.66
CA ILE A 43 -27.63 -22.45 3.67
C ILE A 43 -28.27 -21.55 2.61
N GLN A 44 -27.94 -20.26 2.64
CA GLN A 44 -28.38 -19.29 1.62
C GLN A 44 -27.37 -19.23 0.49
N VAL A 45 -27.85 -19.43 -0.75
CA VAL A 45 -27.08 -19.18 -1.96
C VAL A 45 -27.41 -17.76 -2.43
N LEU A 46 -26.40 -16.92 -2.55
CA LEU A 46 -26.53 -15.56 -3.08
C LEU A 46 -26.00 -15.54 -4.51
N GLU A 47 -26.79 -15.04 -5.43
CA GLU A 47 -26.44 -14.95 -6.85
C GLU A 47 -26.24 -13.48 -7.29
N GLY A 48 -25.36 -13.28 -8.27
CA GLY A 48 -25.17 -11.99 -8.92
C GLY A 48 -24.84 -10.83 -7.96
N LEU A 49 -25.41 -9.67 -8.23
CA LEU A 49 -25.14 -8.42 -7.48
C LEU A 49 -25.73 -8.41 -6.07
N GLU A 50 -26.69 -9.28 -5.76
CA GLU A 50 -27.23 -9.40 -4.39
C GLU A 50 -26.15 -9.86 -3.41
N ALA A 51 -25.24 -10.74 -3.82
CA ALA A 51 -24.09 -11.15 -3.02
C ALA A 51 -23.18 -9.98 -2.65
N VAL A 52 -22.99 -9.04 -3.57
CA VAL A 52 -22.20 -7.80 -3.35
C VAL A 52 -22.88 -6.91 -2.32
N ARG A 53 -24.18 -6.65 -2.47
CA ARG A 53 -24.93 -5.80 -1.53
C ARG A 53 -24.97 -6.39 -0.13
N LYS A 54 -25.07 -7.72 0.00
CA LYS A 54 -25.13 -8.40 1.31
C LYS A 54 -23.76 -8.47 2.00
N ARG A 55 -22.66 -8.50 1.25
CA ARG A 55 -21.28 -8.61 1.76
C ARG A 55 -20.33 -7.65 1.07
N PRO A 56 -20.59 -6.34 1.09
CA PRO A 56 -19.80 -5.34 0.34
C PRO A 56 -18.32 -5.35 0.75
N GLY A 57 -18.00 -5.60 2.02
CA GLY A 57 -16.64 -5.66 2.51
C GLY A 57 -15.75 -6.71 1.84
N MET A 58 -16.32 -7.76 1.22
CA MET A 58 -15.56 -8.75 0.45
C MET A 58 -15.01 -8.15 -0.87
N TYR A 59 -15.66 -7.14 -1.42
CA TYR A 59 -15.35 -6.55 -2.72
C TYR A 59 -14.60 -5.22 -2.60
N ILE A 60 -14.98 -4.36 -1.64
CA ILE A 60 -14.40 -3.02 -1.46
C ILE A 60 -13.63 -2.85 -0.13
N GLY A 61 -13.49 -3.94 0.64
CA GLY A 61 -12.72 -3.99 1.87
C GLY A 61 -13.41 -3.37 3.09
N SER A 62 -14.30 -2.39 2.93
CA SER A 62 -15.04 -1.75 4.02
C SER A 62 -16.24 -0.97 3.48
N THR A 63 -17.20 -0.62 4.33
CA THR A 63 -18.34 0.27 3.99
C THR A 63 -18.19 1.68 4.60
N GLY A 64 -17.06 1.97 5.22
CA GLY A 64 -16.69 3.31 5.69
C GLY A 64 -16.03 4.16 4.58
N PRO A 65 -15.39 5.29 4.94
CA PRO A 65 -14.80 6.24 3.98
C PRO A 65 -13.86 5.58 2.97
N ARG A 66 -13.04 4.61 3.40
CA ARG A 66 -12.11 3.90 2.51
C ARG A 66 -12.83 3.14 1.39
N GLY A 67 -13.91 2.43 1.71
CA GLY A 67 -14.69 1.69 0.72
C GLY A 67 -15.49 2.61 -0.18
N LEU A 68 -15.98 3.75 0.34
CA LEU A 68 -16.64 4.79 -0.44
C LEU A 68 -15.71 5.31 -1.55
N HIS A 69 -14.48 5.71 -1.20
CA HIS A 69 -13.50 6.17 -2.18
C HIS A 69 -13.09 5.07 -3.17
N HIS A 70 -13.14 3.80 -2.76
CA HIS A 70 -12.81 2.67 -3.64
C HIS A 70 -13.76 2.56 -4.84
N LEU A 71 -15.04 2.96 -4.71
CA LEU A 71 -15.96 3.02 -5.84
C LEU A 71 -15.44 3.95 -6.95
N VAL A 72 -14.91 5.11 -6.58
CA VAL A 72 -14.32 6.05 -7.54
C VAL A 72 -13.10 5.42 -8.21
N TYR A 73 -12.25 4.76 -7.43
CA TYR A 73 -11.04 4.11 -7.96
C TYR A 73 -11.38 3.03 -9.00
N GLU A 74 -12.41 2.21 -8.78
CA GLU A 74 -12.80 1.17 -9.73
C GLU A 74 -13.28 1.74 -11.07
N VAL A 75 -13.96 2.88 -11.08
CA VAL A 75 -14.38 3.53 -12.33
C VAL A 75 -13.20 4.21 -13.02
N VAL A 76 -12.35 4.94 -12.28
CA VAL A 76 -11.17 5.62 -12.83
C VAL A 76 -10.14 4.61 -13.33
N ASP A 77 -9.93 3.49 -12.63
CA ASP A 77 -9.02 2.42 -13.06
C ASP A 77 -9.43 1.83 -14.42
N ASN A 78 -10.73 1.80 -14.76
CA ASN A 78 -11.18 1.39 -16.09
C ASN A 78 -10.76 2.38 -17.18
N ALA A 79 -10.86 3.67 -16.91
CA ALA A 79 -10.40 4.72 -17.83
C ALA A 79 -8.84 4.71 -17.96
N VAL A 80 -8.13 4.44 -16.85
CA VAL A 80 -6.67 4.26 -16.85
C VAL A 80 -6.26 3.01 -17.65
N ASP A 81 -7.05 1.93 -17.62
CA ASP A 81 -6.79 0.75 -18.43
C ASP A 81 -6.94 1.04 -19.95
N GLU A 82 -7.86 1.93 -20.35
CA GLU A 82 -7.91 2.46 -21.73
C GLU A 82 -6.65 3.27 -22.06
N ALA A 83 -6.12 4.05 -21.10
CA ALA A 83 -4.89 4.78 -21.31
C ALA A 83 -3.66 3.85 -21.43
N LEU A 84 -3.59 2.79 -20.61
CA LEU A 84 -2.55 1.76 -20.72
C LEU A 84 -2.61 1.00 -22.06
N ALA A 85 -3.81 0.83 -22.61
CA ALA A 85 -4.02 0.26 -23.93
C ALA A 85 -3.72 1.25 -25.07
N GLY A 86 -3.44 2.53 -24.77
CA GLY A 86 -3.10 3.57 -25.74
C GLY A 86 -4.27 4.27 -26.40
N TYR A 87 -5.48 4.13 -25.85
CA TYR A 87 -6.71 4.69 -26.44
C TYR A 87 -7.30 5.89 -25.67
N CYS A 88 -6.75 6.21 -24.49
CA CYS A 88 -7.22 7.33 -23.66
C CYS A 88 -6.05 8.20 -23.25
N ASP A 89 -6.19 9.52 -23.34
CA ASP A 89 -5.20 10.50 -22.87
C ASP A 89 -5.80 11.55 -21.93
N SER A 90 -7.13 11.55 -21.74
CA SER A 90 -7.83 12.48 -20.85
C SER A 90 -8.95 11.80 -20.08
N ILE A 91 -8.91 12.01 -18.77
CA ILE A 91 -9.94 11.56 -17.83
C ILE A 91 -10.42 12.78 -17.04
N GLU A 92 -11.72 12.92 -16.90
CA GLU A 92 -12.34 13.98 -16.12
C GLU A 92 -13.18 13.35 -15.00
N VAL A 93 -13.08 13.90 -13.80
CA VAL A 93 -13.78 13.43 -12.60
C VAL A 93 -14.48 14.60 -11.92
N TRP A 94 -15.78 14.48 -11.69
CA TRP A 94 -16.58 15.48 -10.98
C TRP A 94 -17.12 14.92 -9.67
N ILE A 95 -17.01 15.71 -8.62
CA ILE A 95 -17.73 15.54 -7.36
C ILE A 95 -18.86 16.56 -7.37
N HIS A 96 -20.09 16.06 -7.50
CA HIS A 96 -21.25 16.92 -7.58
C HIS A 96 -21.74 17.39 -6.18
N PRO A 97 -22.59 18.44 -6.12
CA PRO A 97 -23.11 18.96 -4.85
C PRO A 97 -23.90 17.92 -4.02
N ASP A 98 -24.51 16.95 -4.67
CA ASP A 98 -25.25 15.83 -4.06
C ASP A 98 -24.35 14.65 -3.65
N ASN A 99 -23.03 14.81 -3.77
CA ASN A 99 -22.02 13.76 -3.61
C ASN A 99 -22.15 12.58 -4.57
N SER A 100 -22.79 12.75 -5.71
CA SER A 100 -22.58 11.83 -6.82
C SER A 100 -21.22 12.07 -7.47
N ILE A 101 -20.70 11.07 -8.15
CA ILE A 101 -19.44 11.14 -8.89
C ILE A 101 -19.70 10.89 -10.37
N THR A 102 -19.15 11.73 -11.21
CA THR A 102 -19.03 11.47 -12.65
C THR A 102 -17.56 11.22 -13.00
N VAL A 103 -17.31 10.15 -13.77
CA VAL A 103 -16.02 9.89 -14.41
C VAL A 103 -16.26 9.80 -15.91
N ALA A 104 -15.52 10.59 -16.69
CA ALA A 104 -15.57 10.54 -18.15
C ALA A 104 -14.16 10.34 -18.71
N ASP A 105 -14.05 9.45 -19.70
CA ASP A 105 -12.83 9.20 -20.46
C ASP A 105 -13.06 9.45 -21.96
N ASN A 106 -11.97 9.63 -22.70
CA ASN A 106 -11.97 9.73 -24.15
C ASN A 106 -11.42 8.44 -24.81
N GLY A 107 -11.60 7.28 -24.15
CA GLY A 107 -11.23 5.96 -24.67
C GLY A 107 -12.14 5.47 -25.79
N ARG A 108 -12.11 4.16 -26.04
CA ARG A 108 -12.89 3.53 -27.12
C ARG A 108 -14.40 3.47 -26.88
N GLY A 109 -14.84 3.71 -25.65
CA GLY A 109 -16.20 3.43 -25.19
C GLY A 109 -16.48 1.94 -24.98
N ILE A 110 -17.24 1.62 -23.94
CA ILE A 110 -17.67 0.24 -23.65
C ILE A 110 -18.46 -0.30 -24.85
N PRO A 111 -18.28 -1.57 -25.31
CA PRO A 111 -19.07 -2.15 -26.39
C PRO A 111 -20.56 -2.09 -26.09
N VAL A 112 -21.36 -1.67 -27.10
CA VAL A 112 -22.82 -1.52 -27.01
C VAL A 112 -23.58 -2.61 -27.80
N ASP A 113 -22.84 -3.42 -28.56
CA ASP A 113 -23.38 -4.56 -29.30
C ASP A 113 -23.94 -5.65 -28.37
N MET A 114 -24.80 -6.49 -28.93
CA MET A 114 -25.42 -7.61 -28.21
C MET A 114 -24.37 -8.66 -27.85
N HIS A 115 -24.24 -8.97 -26.58
CA HIS A 115 -23.31 -10.00 -26.12
C HIS A 115 -23.72 -11.38 -26.66
N PRO A 116 -22.83 -12.13 -27.33
CA PRO A 116 -23.18 -13.35 -28.05
C PRO A 116 -23.79 -14.44 -27.17
N LYS A 117 -23.39 -14.54 -25.89
CA LYS A 117 -23.89 -15.54 -24.95
C LYS A 117 -25.08 -15.02 -24.14
N GLU A 118 -25.00 -13.84 -23.56
CA GLU A 118 -26.01 -13.32 -22.62
C GLU A 118 -27.23 -12.70 -23.30
N LYS A 119 -27.16 -12.37 -24.62
CA LYS A 119 -28.24 -11.82 -25.43
C LYS A 119 -28.82 -10.49 -24.90
N ILE A 120 -28.02 -9.73 -24.18
CA ILE A 120 -28.26 -8.35 -23.75
C ILE A 120 -27.09 -7.48 -24.21
N PRO A 121 -27.20 -6.15 -24.21
CA PRO A 121 -26.09 -5.26 -24.58
C PRO A 121 -24.84 -5.51 -23.76
N THR A 122 -23.65 -5.47 -24.37
CA THR A 122 -22.38 -5.78 -23.69
C THR A 122 -22.12 -4.82 -22.52
N VAL A 123 -22.50 -3.55 -22.65
CA VAL A 123 -22.41 -2.57 -21.52
C VAL A 123 -23.27 -3.00 -20.33
N GLU A 124 -24.46 -3.56 -20.57
CA GLU A 124 -25.32 -4.10 -19.52
C GLU A 124 -24.70 -5.33 -18.86
N VAL A 125 -24.08 -6.24 -19.63
CA VAL A 125 -23.34 -7.40 -19.11
C VAL A 125 -22.22 -6.95 -18.16
N VAL A 126 -21.41 -5.98 -18.57
CA VAL A 126 -20.27 -5.48 -17.78
C VAL A 126 -20.72 -4.85 -16.46
N LEU A 127 -21.90 -4.24 -16.42
CA LEU A 127 -22.43 -3.57 -15.23
C LEU A 127 -23.28 -4.46 -14.32
N THR A 128 -23.83 -5.57 -14.82
CA THR A 128 -24.77 -6.40 -14.05
C THR A 128 -24.29 -7.82 -13.76
N ILE A 129 -23.29 -8.31 -14.48
CA ILE A 129 -22.80 -9.68 -14.31
C ILE A 129 -21.38 -9.65 -13.71
N LEU A 130 -21.22 -10.34 -12.57
CA LEU A 130 -19.91 -10.52 -11.95
C LEU A 130 -19.02 -11.42 -12.82
N HIS A 131 -17.72 -11.14 -12.81
CA HIS A 131 -16.73 -11.87 -13.61
C HIS A 131 -16.97 -11.78 -15.11
N ALA A 132 -17.52 -10.67 -15.57
CA ALA A 132 -17.68 -10.32 -16.97
C ALA A 132 -16.76 -9.15 -17.33
N GLY A 133 -16.00 -9.26 -18.42
CA GLY A 133 -15.12 -8.19 -18.87
C GLY A 133 -14.17 -8.61 -19.99
N GLY A 134 -13.71 -7.66 -20.78
CA GLY A 134 -12.77 -7.85 -21.89
C GLY A 134 -11.31 -8.05 -21.50
N LYS A 135 -11.01 -8.15 -20.19
CA LYS A 135 -9.65 -8.22 -19.64
C LYS A 135 -9.20 -9.67 -19.28
N PHE A 136 -10.05 -10.67 -19.55
CA PHE A 136 -9.76 -12.10 -19.32
C PHE A 136 -9.05 -12.75 -20.52
N GLY A 137 -7.79 -12.37 -20.81
CA GLY A 137 -6.98 -13.03 -21.84
C GLY A 137 -7.33 -12.72 -23.29
N GLY A 138 -8.07 -11.64 -23.56
CA GLY A 138 -8.35 -11.15 -24.91
C GLY A 138 -7.23 -10.26 -25.46
N GLU A 139 -7.16 -10.09 -26.80
CA GLU A 139 -6.18 -9.20 -27.46
C GLU A 139 -6.41 -7.70 -27.14
N GLY A 140 -7.51 -7.34 -26.49
CA GLY A 140 -7.93 -5.96 -26.24
C GLY A 140 -7.11 -5.21 -25.19
N TYR A 141 -6.55 -5.93 -24.20
CA TYR A 141 -5.74 -5.35 -23.11
C TYR A 141 -4.58 -6.28 -22.79
N LYS A 142 -3.38 -5.88 -23.19
CA LYS A 142 -2.14 -6.60 -22.84
C LYS A 142 -1.76 -6.43 -21.37
N VAL A 143 -2.06 -5.27 -20.81
CA VAL A 143 -1.81 -4.90 -19.41
C VAL A 143 -3.05 -4.21 -18.88
N SER A 144 -3.55 -4.60 -17.72
CA SER A 144 -4.67 -3.93 -17.06
C SER A 144 -4.55 -4.04 -15.53
N GLY A 145 -5.10 -3.06 -14.82
CA GLY A 145 -5.29 -3.10 -13.36
C GLY A 145 -6.54 -3.87 -12.95
N GLY A 146 -7.57 -3.86 -13.80
CA GLY A 146 -8.83 -4.58 -13.61
C GLY A 146 -8.73 -6.04 -14.02
N LEU A 147 -8.53 -6.94 -13.04
CA LEU A 147 -8.26 -8.38 -13.29
C LEU A 147 -9.46 -9.28 -13.09
N HIS A 148 -10.40 -8.90 -12.24
CA HIS A 148 -11.44 -9.80 -11.75
C HIS A 148 -12.77 -9.65 -12.47
N GLY A 149 -12.93 -8.62 -13.34
CA GLY A 149 -14.18 -8.34 -14.05
C GLY A 149 -15.35 -8.03 -13.12
N VAL A 150 -15.08 -7.41 -11.96
CA VAL A 150 -16.11 -7.11 -10.96
C VAL A 150 -16.20 -5.62 -10.60
N GLY A 151 -15.20 -4.79 -10.91
CA GLY A 151 -15.11 -3.43 -10.41
C GLY A 151 -16.33 -2.59 -10.65
N VAL A 152 -16.72 -2.36 -11.92
CA VAL A 152 -17.86 -1.50 -12.23
C VAL A 152 -19.21 -2.14 -11.88
N SER A 153 -19.33 -3.46 -11.91
CA SER A 153 -20.54 -4.15 -11.46
C SER A 153 -20.72 -4.04 -9.93
N VAL A 154 -19.62 -4.01 -9.17
CA VAL A 154 -19.62 -3.73 -7.74
C VAL A 154 -20.02 -2.27 -7.47
N VAL A 155 -19.54 -1.30 -8.27
CA VAL A 155 -19.99 0.11 -8.17
C VAL A 155 -21.50 0.18 -8.41
N ASN A 156 -22.00 -0.47 -9.45
CA ASN A 156 -23.43 -0.52 -9.75
C ASN A 156 -24.24 -1.15 -8.59
N ALA A 157 -23.80 -2.27 -8.07
CA ALA A 157 -24.47 -2.94 -6.95
C ALA A 157 -24.53 -2.11 -5.66
N LEU A 158 -23.51 -1.28 -5.40
CA LEU A 158 -23.38 -0.48 -4.17
C LEU A 158 -23.81 0.98 -4.33
N SER A 159 -24.44 1.30 -5.46
CA SER A 159 -25.02 2.61 -5.76
C SER A 159 -26.55 2.53 -5.78
N SER A 160 -27.20 3.58 -5.30
CA SER A 160 -28.66 3.74 -5.43
C SER A 160 -29.07 4.01 -6.89
N ARG A 161 -28.18 4.66 -7.65
CA ARG A 161 -28.38 4.96 -9.08
C ARG A 161 -27.05 4.95 -9.79
N VAL A 162 -27.04 4.47 -11.04
CA VAL A 162 -25.91 4.59 -11.98
C VAL A 162 -26.45 4.98 -13.36
N GLU A 163 -25.81 5.97 -13.98
CA GLU A 163 -26.05 6.40 -15.35
C GLU A 163 -24.78 6.18 -16.17
N VAL A 164 -24.91 5.57 -17.32
CA VAL A 164 -23.78 5.31 -18.22
C VAL A 164 -24.08 5.84 -19.60
N ASN A 165 -23.28 6.80 -20.04
CA ASN A 165 -23.29 7.28 -21.43
C ASN A 165 -22.08 6.70 -22.15
N VAL A 166 -22.30 6.08 -23.29
CA VAL A 166 -21.26 5.51 -24.14
C VAL A 166 -21.27 6.20 -25.50
N ARG A 167 -20.12 6.78 -25.88
CA ARG A 167 -19.88 7.35 -27.19
C ARG A 167 -19.03 6.38 -28.00
N ARG A 168 -19.66 5.81 -29.04
CA ARG A 168 -19.01 4.81 -29.87
C ARG A 168 -19.61 4.79 -31.29
N ASP A 169 -18.74 4.59 -32.28
CA ASP A 169 -19.14 4.46 -33.70
C ASP A 169 -19.97 5.65 -34.20
N GLY A 170 -19.67 6.88 -33.74
CA GLY A 170 -20.32 8.12 -34.11
C GLY A 170 -21.68 8.37 -33.45
N LYS A 171 -22.03 7.56 -32.46
CA LYS A 171 -23.32 7.61 -31.74
C LYS A 171 -23.10 7.74 -30.25
N GLU A 172 -24.08 8.32 -29.55
CA GLU A 172 -24.12 8.37 -28.10
C GLU A 172 -25.32 7.54 -27.61
N TYR A 173 -25.03 6.68 -26.62
CA TYR A 173 -25.98 5.75 -26.01
C TYR A 173 -26.08 6.01 -24.53
N GLU A 174 -27.25 5.70 -23.95
CA GLU A 174 -27.51 5.82 -22.52
C GLU A 174 -28.15 4.56 -21.97
N ILE A 175 -27.77 4.17 -20.76
CA ILE A 175 -28.36 3.08 -19.97
C ILE A 175 -28.32 3.46 -18.48
N ASP A 176 -29.43 3.24 -17.76
CA ASP A 176 -29.55 3.57 -16.33
C ASP A 176 -29.82 2.32 -15.48
N PHE A 177 -29.32 2.39 -14.26
CA PHE A 177 -29.48 1.33 -13.26
C PHE A 177 -30.01 1.92 -11.94
N ASP A 178 -30.75 1.07 -11.22
CA ASP A 178 -31.28 1.35 -9.89
C ASP A 178 -30.90 0.18 -8.98
N HIS A 179 -30.08 0.42 -7.95
CA HIS A 179 -29.59 -0.60 -7.00
C HIS A 179 -29.02 -1.85 -7.71
N GLY A 180 -28.29 -1.66 -8.80
CA GLY A 180 -27.68 -2.73 -9.59
C GLY A 180 -28.58 -3.34 -10.67
N HIS A 181 -29.84 -2.99 -10.73
CA HIS A 181 -30.81 -3.50 -11.73
C HIS A 181 -30.99 -2.51 -12.87
N THR A 182 -31.07 -3.01 -14.11
CA THR A 182 -31.34 -2.17 -15.27
C THR A 182 -32.72 -1.51 -15.17
N LYS A 183 -32.72 -0.16 -15.09
CA LYS A 183 -33.93 0.66 -15.00
C LYS A 183 -34.39 1.08 -16.41
N THR A 184 -33.48 1.69 -17.16
CA THR A 184 -33.71 2.11 -18.55
C THR A 184 -32.80 1.27 -19.44
N LYS A 185 -33.39 0.62 -20.46
CA LYS A 185 -32.60 -0.18 -21.41
C LYS A 185 -31.71 0.72 -22.26
N LEU A 186 -30.61 0.16 -22.76
CA LEU A 186 -29.72 0.86 -23.67
C LEU A 186 -30.48 1.44 -24.87
N HIS A 187 -30.35 2.71 -25.12
CA HIS A 187 -30.94 3.43 -26.23
C HIS A 187 -30.01 4.51 -26.78
N GLU A 188 -30.14 4.85 -28.04
CA GLU A 188 -29.40 5.92 -28.69
C GLU A 188 -30.02 7.27 -28.30
N ILE A 189 -29.20 8.21 -27.85
CA ILE A 189 -29.61 9.56 -27.43
C ILE A 189 -29.12 10.65 -28.37
N GLY A 190 -28.16 10.35 -29.26
CA GLY A 190 -27.60 11.33 -30.18
C GLY A 190 -26.41 10.84 -30.98
N THR A 191 -25.75 11.79 -31.63
CA THR A 191 -24.48 11.58 -32.36
C THR A 191 -23.31 12.05 -31.50
N ALA A 192 -22.15 11.42 -31.66
CA ALA A 192 -20.93 11.76 -30.96
C ALA A 192 -19.79 12.02 -31.93
N ASP A 193 -19.01 13.09 -31.68
CA ASP A 193 -17.85 13.45 -32.49
C ASP A 193 -16.58 12.70 -32.05
N HIS A 194 -16.57 12.13 -30.82
CA HIS A 194 -15.48 11.35 -30.25
C HIS A 194 -16.00 10.17 -29.46
N ALA A 195 -15.17 9.15 -29.32
CA ALA A 195 -15.48 7.98 -28.49
C ALA A 195 -15.19 8.28 -27.01
N GLY A 196 -15.72 7.45 -26.12
CA GLY A 196 -15.48 7.53 -24.67
C GLY A 196 -16.60 6.92 -23.85
N THR A 197 -16.36 6.83 -22.55
CA THR A 197 -17.36 6.39 -21.57
C THR A 197 -17.52 7.45 -20.50
N LYS A 198 -18.76 7.70 -20.10
CA LYS A 198 -19.10 8.55 -18.97
C LYS A 198 -19.97 7.75 -18.01
N VAL A 199 -19.53 7.62 -16.76
CA VAL A 199 -20.25 6.92 -15.70
C VAL A 199 -20.53 7.90 -14.57
N THR A 200 -21.82 8.07 -14.23
CA THR A 200 -22.24 8.83 -13.05
C THR A 200 -22.90 7.88 -12.07
N PHE A 201 -22.50 7.94 -10.79
CA PHE A 201 -23.06 7.06 -9.79
C PHE A 201 -23.29 7.77 -8.44
N TRP A 202 -24.33 7.33 -7.75
CA TRP A 202 -24.78 7.81 -6.44
C TRP A 202 -24.54 6.69 -5.43
N PRO A 203 -23.60 6.84 -4.47
CA PRO A 203 -23.38 5.82 -3.43
C PRO A 203 -24.66 5.57 -2.66
N ASP A 204 -24.95 4.29 -2.37
CA ASP A 204 -26.15 3.92 -1.64
C ASP A 204 -25.98 4.22 -0.12
N PRO A 205 -26.76 5.15 0.47
CA PRO A 205 -26.65 5.48 1.88
C PRO A 205 -27.06 4.34 2.82
N GLU A 206 -27.80 3.33 2.35
CA GLU A 206 -28.09 2.13 3.12
C GLU A 206 -26.83 1.25 3.30
N ILE A 207 -25.91 1.27 2.34
CA ILE A 207 -24.65 0.56 2.38
C ILE A 207 -23.58 1.39 3.08
N PHE A 208 -23.46 2.67 2.72
CA PHE A 208 -22.49 3.63 3.27
C PHE A 208 -23.12 4.49 4.40
N ALA A 209 -23.62 3.81 5.44
CA ALA A 209 -24.34 4.46 6.53
C ALA A 209 -23.50 5.42 7.35
N GLU A 210 -22.16 5.29 7.35
CA GLU A 210 -21.24 6.18 8.06
C GLU A 210 -21.12 7.53 7.34
N THR A 211 -20.92 7.52 6.02
CA THR A 211 -20.80 8.71 5.19
C THR A 211 -20.92 8.38 3.70
N THR A 212 -21.55 9.28 2.94
CA THR A 212 -21.52 9.32 1.47
C THR A 212 -20.69 10.51 0.95
N VAL A 213 -20.01 11.24 1.85
CA VAL A 213 -19.23 12.43 1.50
C VAL A 213 -17.80 12.03 1.14
N TYR A 214 -17.37 12.40 -0.06
CA TYR A 214 -16.01 12.16 -0.53
C TYR A 214 -15.02 13.19 0.03
N ASP A 215 -13.85 12.71 0.43
CA ASP A 215 -12.72 13.55 0.79
C ASP A 215 -11.91 13.92 -0.45
N TYR A 216 -11.84 15.23 -0.73
CA TYR A 216 -11.16 15.77 -1.91
C TYR A 216 -9.68 15.39 -1.94
N ASP A 217 -8.97 15.59 -0.82
CA ASP A 217 -7.51 15.42 -0.79
C ASP A 217 -7.11 13.95 -0.97
N THR A 218 -7.95 13.04 -0.48
CA THR A 218 -7.78 11.58 -0.69
C THR A 218 -7.89 11.22 -2.17
N LEU A 219 -8.89 11.73 -2.89
CA LEU A 219 -9.06 11.51 -4.32
C LEU A 219 -7.94 12.20 -5.13
N ALA A 220 -7.63 13.45 -4.81
CA ALA A 220 -6.57 14.22 -5.48
C ALA A 220 -5.19 13.54 -5.33
N ALA A 221 -4.88 12.99 -4.15
CA ALA A 221 -3.65 12.24 -3.93
C ALA A 221 -3.57 11.00 -4.85
N ARG A 222 -4.68 10.25 -4.97
CA ARG A 222 -4.74 9.05 -5.82
C ARG A 222 -4.65 9.40 -7.30
N PHE A 223 -5.35 10.43 -7.78
CA PHE A 223 -5.30 10.84 -9.19
C PHE A 223 -3.92 11.38 -9.57
N ARG A 224 -3.25 12.06 -8.65
CA ARG A 224 -1.85 12.48 -8.82
C ARG A 224 -0.91 11.29 -8.98
N GLU A 225 -1.07 10.24 -8.16
CA GLU A 225 -0.31 8.99 -8.33
C GLU A 225 -0.56 8.37 -9.71
N MET A 226 -1.83 8.24 -10.12
CA MET A 226 -2.18 7.66 -11.42
C MET A 226 -1.60 8.45 -12.58
N ALA A 227 -1.63 9.79 -12.52
CA ALA A 227 -1.04 10.64 -13.54
C ALA A 227 0.48 10.55 -13.61
N PHE A 228 1.18 10.38 -12.47
CA PHE A 228 2.61 10.11 -12.45
C PHE A 228 2.98 8.75 -13.06
N LEU A 229 2.17 7.72 -12.81
CA LEU A 229 2.42 6.37 -13.31
C LEU A 229 2.12 6.21 -14.80
N ASN A 230 1.30 7.10 -15.37
CA ASN A 230 0.89 7.11 -16.77
C ASN A 230 1.37 8.40 -17.44
N LYS A 231 2.61 8.39 -17.90
CA LYS A 231 3.27 9.53 -18.51
C LYS A 231 2.39 10.18 -19.60
N GLY A 232 2.08 11.47 -19.41
CA GLY A 232 1.29 12.26 -20.35
C GLY A 232 -0.23 12.18 -20.18
N LEU A 233 -0.77 11.20 -19.45
CA LEU A 233 -2.19 11.12 -19.13
C LEU A 233 -2.62 12.36 -18.34
N LYS A 234 -3.68 13.00 -18.80
CA LYS A 234 -4.32 14.14 -18.15
C LYS A 234 -5.51 13.67 -17.33
N ILE A 235 -5.48 13.90 -16.03
CA ILE A 235 -6.63 13.70 -15.15
C ILE A 235 -7.06 15.05 -14.60
N THR A 236 -8.30 15.45 -14.86
CA THR A 236 -8.88 16.70 -14.34
C THR A 236 -9.92 16.35 -13.29
N MET A 237 -9.78 16.94 -12.11
CA MET A 237 -10.72 16.77 -11.01
C MET A 237 -11.46 18.07 -10.76
N HIS A 238 -12.78 18.00 -10.74
CA HIS A 238 -13.69 19.11 -10.45
C HIS A 238 -14.45 18.81 -9.15
N ASP A 239 -14.44 19.71 -8.19
CA ASP A 239 -15.28 19.66 -7.01
C ASP A 239 -16.31 20.81 -7.08
N GLU A 240 -17.54 20.46 -7.38
CA GLU A 240 -18.65 21.41 -7.55
C GLU A 240 -19.33 21.74 -6.22
N ARG A 241 -18.89 21.14 -5.11
CA ARG A 241 -19.45 21.37 -3.79
C ARG A 241 -18.99 22.74 -3.25
N GLU A 242 -19.85 23.37 -2.49
CA GLU A 242 -19.50 24.62 -1.80
C GLU A 242 -18.35 24.36 -0.80
N ASN A 243 -17.30 25.16 -0.90
CA ASN A 243 -16.19 25.10 0.06
C ASN A 243 -16.59 25.87 1.34
N PRO A 244 -16.73 25.21 2.49
CA PRO A 244 -17.15 25.87 3.73
C PRO A 244 -16.25 27.03 4.16
N SER A 245 -14.96 26.99 3.83
CA SER A 245 -13.98 28.04 4.15
C SER A 245 -14.17 29.31 3.31
N GLU A 246 -14.70 29.20 2.11
CA GLU A 246 -14.98 30.33 1.23
C GLU A 246 -16.33 30.98 1.56
N VAL A 247 -17.32 30.18 1.91
CA VAL A 247 -18.63 30.65 2.39
C VAL A 247 -18.47 31.53 3.64
N ILE A 248 -17.60 31.12 4.58
CA ILE A 248 -17.30 31.91 5.81
C ILE A 248 -16.60 33.25 5.45
N SER A 249 -15.82 33.30 4.38
CA SER A 249 -15.12 34.53 3.95
C SER A 249 -15.99 35.50 3.15
N GLY A 250 -17.24 35.13 2.85
CA GLY A 250 -18.18 35.95 2.04
C GLY A 250 -17.83 36.02 0.56
N LYS A 251 -16.96 35.14 0.08
CA LYS A 251 -16.72 34.95 -1.36
C LYS A 251 -17.69 33.90 -1.90
N ALA A 252 -18.17 34.10 -3.13
CA ALA A 252 -18.85 33.03 -3.83
C ALA A 252 -17.91 31.83 -3.94
N ALA A 253 -18.36 30.65 -3.52
CA ALA A 253 -17.59 29.43 -3.65
C ALA A 253 -17.41 29.12 -5.14
N GLU A 254 -16.17 29.25 -5.66
CA GLU A 254 -15.87 28.80 -7.01
C GLU A 254 -15.58 27.29 -6.99
N PRO A 255 -16.06 26.53 -8.00
CA PRO A 255 -15.73 25.12 -8.12
C PRO A 255 -14.21 24.91 -8.13
N ARG A 256 -13.72 24.02 -7.26
CA ARG A 256 -12.29 23.69 -7.22
C ARG A 256 -11.95 22.77 -8.39
N THR A 257 -11.04 23.20 -9.25
CA THR A 257 -10.54 22.38 -10.36
C THR A 257 -9.03 22.19 -10.23
N GLU A 258 -8.57 20.95 -10.33
CA GLU A 258 -7.15 20.61 -10.32
C GLU A 258 -6.82 19.67 -11.50
N VAL A 259 -5.72 19.94 -12.19
CA VAL A 259 -5.25 19.15 -13.33
C VAL A 259 -3.97 18.42 -12.95
N PHE A 260 -3.97 17.12 -13.12
CA PHE A 260 -2.82 16.25 -12.92
C PHE A 260 -2.33 15.76 -14.28
N GLN A 261 -1.16 16.22 -14.70
CA GLN A 261 -0.51 15.76 -15.93
C GLN A 261 1.01 15.90 -15.79
N PHE A 262 1.76 14.81 -15.96
CA PHE A 262 3.19 14.77 -15.73
C PHE A 262 3.90 14.14 -16.93
N MET A 263 4.63 14.95 -17.66
CA MET A 263 5.35 14.53 -18.87
C MET A 263 6.63 13.73 -18.55
N GLY A 264 7.17 13.85 -17.34
CA GLY A 264 8.30 13.07 -16.86
C GLY A 264 7.92 11.75 -16.20
N GLY A 265 6.61 11.47 -16.01
CA GLY A 265 6.13 10.22 -15.41
C GLY A 265 6.68 9.98 -14.01
N ILE A 266 7.22 8.78 -13.75
CA ILE A 266 7.76 8.42 -12.43
C ILE A 266 9.01 9.21 -12.02
N ILE A 267 9.71 9.87 -12.95
CA ILE A 267 10.81 10.80 -12.64
C ILE A 267 10.25 12.01 -11.89
N ASP A 268 9.14 12.57 -12.39
CA ASP A 268 8.47 13.69 -11.74
C ASP A 268 7.87 13.27 -10.39
N PHE A 269 7.44 12.02 -10.26
CA PHE A 269 6.95 11.48 -9.00
C PHE A 269 8.06 11.47 -7.93
N VAL A 270 9.26 11.00 -8.26
CA VAL A 270 10.39 11.00 -7.32
C VAL A 270 10.79 12.45 -6.96
N LYS A 271 10.78 13.39 -7.91
CA LYS A 271 11.00 14.81 -7.63
C LYS A 271 9.93 15.36 -6.69
N TYR A 272 8.68 14.99 -6.89
CA TYR A 272 7.56 15.36 -6.00
C TYR A 272 7.76 14.85 -4.57
N LEU A 273 8.18 13.59 -4.38
CA LEU A 273 8.47 13.00 -3.06
C LEU A 273 9.62 13.69 -2.34
N ASN A 274 10.55 14.29 -3.10
CA ASN A 274 11.69 15.03 -2.56
C ASN A 274 11.49 16.54 -2.56
N LYS A 275 10.28 17.02 -2.88
CA LYS A 275 9.98 18.46 -2.85
C LYS A 275 10.31 19.06 -1.48
N GLY A 276 11.11 20.12 -1.47
CA GLY A 276 11.56 20.81 -0.26
C GLY A 276 12.71 20.10 0.50
N LYS A 277 13.29 19.03 -0.06
CA LYS A 277 14.47 18.37 0.51
C LYS A 277 15.71 18.66 -0.34
N GLU A 278 16.86 18.75 0.31
CA GLU A 278 18.14 18.80 -0.40
C GLU A 278 18.47 17.41 -0.95
N THR A 279 18.73 17.29 -2.26
CA THR A 279 19.00 16.04 -2.95
C THR A 279 20.50 15.82 -3.16
N LEU A 280 20.94 14.58 -3.14
CA LEU A 280 22.34 14.18 -3.32
C LEU A 280 22.71 13.95 -4.78
N ASN A 281 21.71 13.68 -5.61
CA ASN A 281 21.84 13.34 -7.03
C ASN A 281 20.61 13.79 -7.81
N GLU A 282 20.74 13.91 -9.13
CA GLU A 282 19.58 13.97 -10.02
C GLU A 282 18.83 12.62 -10.02
N PRO A 283 17.51 12.61 -10.36
CA PRO A 283 16.77 11.36 -10.44
C PRO A 283 17.44 10.36 -11.38
N ILE A 284 17.67 9.16 -10.89
CA ILE A 284 18.14 8.02 -11.67
C ILE A 284 16.91 7.33 -12.23
N TYR A 285 16.88 7.06 -13.53
CA TYR A 285 15.78 6.37 -14.19
C TYR A 285 16.33 5.30 -15.13
N PHE A 286 15.70 4.15 -15.10
CA PHE A 286 15.92 3.09 -16.08
C PHE A 286 14.68 2.24 -16.23
N SER A 287 14.60 1.54 -17.36
CA SER A 287 13.52 0.61 -17.66
C SER A 287 14.10 -0.67 -18.28
N ALA A 288 13.37 -1.76 -18.11
CA ALA A 288 13.67 -3.03 -18.75
C ALA A 288 12.38 -3.78 -19.09
N GLU A 289 12.44 -4.62 -20.09
CA GLU A 289 11.32 -5.43 -20.56
C GLU A 289 11.78 -6.85 -20.87
N ASN A 290 10.94 -7.84 -20.62
CA ASN A 290 11.09 -9.20 -21.05
C ASN A 290 9.71 -9.84 -21.33
N ALA A 291 9.69 -11.16 -21.53
CA ALA A 291 8.44 -11.90 -21.77
C ALA A 291 7.44 -11.83 -20.59
N ASP A 292 7.91 -11.64 -19.37
CA ASP A 292 7.07 -11.61 -18.16
C ASP A 292 6.42 -10.26 -17.93
N GLY A 293 7.01 -9.17 -18.47
CA GLY A 293 6.49 -7.81 -18.34
C GLY A 293 7.55 -6.72 -18.46
N THR A 294 7.15 -5.51 -18.06
CA THR A 294 8.03 -4.34 -18.06
C THR A 294 8.26 -3.85 -16.63
N VAL A 295 9.44 -3.26 -16.40
CA VAL A 295 9.77 -2.56 -15.16
C VAL A 295 10.31 -1.17 -15.48
N GLU A 296 9.82 -0.18 -14.76
CA GLU A 296 10.34 1.17 -14.72
C GLU A 296 10.74 1.51 -13.28
N VAL A 297 11.90 2.07 -13.10
CA VAL A 297 12.40 2.49 -11.79
C VAL A 297 12.90 3.93 -11.88
N ALA A 298 12.43 4.77 -10.96
CA ALA A 298 13.02 6.08 -10.71
C ALA A 298 13.44 6.16 -9.25
N MET A 299 14.63 6.73 -8.97
CA MET A 299 15.13 6.85 -7.61
C MET A 299 16.02 8.08 -7.42
N GLN A 300 16.03 8.62 -6.20
CA GLN A 300 16.84 9.78 -5.84
C GLN A 300 17.09 9.80 -4.34
N TRP A 301 18.34 10.03 -3.92
CA TRP A 301 18.68 10.21 -2.51
C TRP A 301 18.63 11.68 -2.10
N SER A 302 18.24 11.91 -0.87
CA SER A 302 18.21 13.22 -0.22
C SER A 302 18.95 13.19 1.12
N THR A 303 19.19 14.36 1.70
CA THR A 303 19.79 14.47 3.06
C THR A 303 18.84 14.00 4.17
N SER A 304 17.58 13.71 3.87
CA SER A 304 16.59 13.20 4.83
C SER A 304 17.01 11.88 5.48
N TYR A 305 16.55 11.65 6.70
CA TYR A 305 16.73 10.38 7.43
C TYR A 305 15.56 9.41 7.25
N SER A 306 14.54 9.76 6.46
CA SER A 306 13.38 8.91 6.20
C SER A 306 13.76 7.72 5.32
N THR A 307 13.25 6.54 5.66
CA THR A 307 13.35 5.30 4.86
C THR A 307 12.03 4.92 4.19
N ASN A 308 10.97 5.73 4.39
CA ASN A 308 9.59 5.37 4.01
C ASN A 308 9.12 5.95 2.67
N SER A 309 10.03 6.45 1.84
CA SER A 309 9.68 7.05 0.56
C SER A 309 9.90 6.11 -0.64
N VAL A 310 9.88 4.78 -0.40
CA VAL A 310 9.96 3.76 -1.46
C VAL A 310 8.57 3.20 -1.69
N MET A 311 8.02 3.45 -2.88
CA MET A 311 6.69 3.00 -3.28
C MET A 311 6.80 2.02 -4.46
N ALA A 312 5.93 1.02 -4.44
CA ALA A 312 5.94 -0.05 -5.46
C ALA A 312 4.54 -0.22 -6.04
N PHE A 313 4.48 -0.38 -7.35
CA PHE A 313 3.25 -0.47 -8.12
C PHE A 313 3.30 -1.66 -9.06
N ALA A 314 2.15 -2.32 -9.22
CA ALA A 314 1.93 -3.35 -10.24
C ALA A 314 0.66 -3.00 -11.01
N ASN A 315 0.77 -2.82 -12.34
CA ASN A 315 -0.33 -2.38 -13.21
C ASN A 315 -1.05 -1.14 -12.63
N ASN A 316 -0.30 -0.11 -12.21
CA ASN A 316 -0.76 1.13 -11.57
C ASN A 316 -1.41 0.98 -10.18
N ILE A 317 -1.43 -0.22 -9.61
CA ILE A 317 -1.96 -0.48 -8.29
C ILE A 317 -0.84 -0.37 -7.26
N ASN A 318 -1.06 0.44 -6.21
CA ASN A 318 -0.10 0.61 -5.13
C ASN A 318 -0.07 -0.65 -4.23
N THR A 319 1.06 -1.36 -4.25
CA THR A 319 1.28 -2.54 -3.43
C THR A 319 1.92 -2.15 -2.09
N HIS A 320 1.15 -1.51 -1.22
CA HIS A 320 1.67 -0.92 0.03
C HIS A 320 2.22 -1.96 1.02
N GLU A 321 1.83 -3.24 0.92
CA GLU A 321 2.43 -4.36 1.67
C GLU A 321 3.64 -4.96 0.94
N GLY A 322 4.01 -4.40 -0.22
CA GLY A 322 5.17 -4.82 -0.99
C GLY A 322 4.90 -5.94 -1.98
N GLY A 323 5.84 -6.86 -2.07
CA GLY A 323 5.79 -7.99 -2.99
C GLY A 323 7.13 -8.27 -3.64
N THR A 324 7.15 -9.24 -4.53
CA THR A 324 8.38 -9.77 -5.15
C THR A 324 9.20 -8.73 -5.90
N HIS A 325 8.55 -7.77 -6.57
CA HIS A 325 9.19 -6.65 -7.27
C HIS A 325 9.92 -5.71 -6.29
N LEU A 326 9.27 -5.34 -5.17
CA LEU A 326 9.89 -4.50 -4.14
C LEU A 326 11.05 -5.22 -3.45
N ASP A 327 10.91 -6.52 -3.20
CA ASP A 327 11.98 -7.33 -2.61
C ASP A 327 13.18 -7.40 -3.55
N GLY A 328 12.93 -7.61 -4.87
CA GLY A 328 13.96 -7.58 -5.90
C GLY A 328 14.72 -6.26 -5.92
N PHE A 329 13.98 -5.14 -5.89
CA PHE A 329 14.56 -3.80 -5.82
C PHE A 329 15.44 -3.60 -4.59
N LYS A 330 14.92 -3.89 -3.38
CA LYS A 330 15.65 -3.72 -2.11
C LYS A 330 16.94 -4.52 -2.06
N GLN A 331 16.92 -5.77 -2.55
CA GLN A 331 18.09 -6.64 -2.61
C GLN A 331 19.12 -6.11 -3.59
N ALA A 332 18.69 -5.73 -4.80
CA ALA A 332 19.59 -5.22 -5.83
C ALA A 332 20.27 -3.90 -5.42
N VAL A 333 19.52 -2.93 -4.90
CA VAL A 333 20.10 -1.66 -4.42
C VAL A 333 21.15 -1.92 -3.34
N THR A 334 20.84 -2.77 -2.35
CA THR A 334 21.76 -3.06 -1.26
C THR A 334 23.05 -3.73 -1.76
N ARG A 335 22.93 -4.71 -2.67
CA ARG A 335 24.05 -5.41 -3.26
C ARG A 335 24.91 -4.49 -4.09
N THR A 336 24.30 -3.76 -5.04
CA THR A 336 25.04 -2.89 -5.99
C THR A 336 25.83 -1.80 -5.28
N ILE A 337 25.23 -1.15 -4.24
CA ILE A 337 25.92 -0.13 -3.45
C ILE A 337 27.11 -0.73 -2.69
N ASN A 338 26.96 -1.92 -2.08
CA ASN A 338 28.08 -2.60 -1.40
C ASN A 338 29.19 -2.98 -2.37
N ASP A 339 28.85 -3.55 -3.52
CA ASP A 339 29.81 -4.00 -4.53
C ASP A 339 30.61 -2.79 -5.06
N TYR A 340 29.92 -1.68 -5.37
CA TYR A 340 30.59 -0.45 -5.82
C TYR A 340 31.45 0.17 -4.72
N ALA A 341 30.95 0.25 -3.48
CA ALA A 341 31.72 0.83 -2.36
C ALA A 341 33.01 0.04 -2.05
N ARG A 342 33.00 -1.29 -2.26
CA ARG A 342 34.17 -2.13 -2.14
C ARG A 342 35.11 -1.99 -3.32
N SER A 343 34.63 -2.01 -4.56
CA SER A 343 35.42 -1.84 -5.77
C SER A 343 36.21 -0.52 -5.78
N LYS A 344 35.59 0.55 -5.24
CA LYS A 344 36.24 1.86 -5.10
C LYS A 344 37.01 2.04 -3.78
N SER A 345 37.16 0.98 -2.97
CA SER A 345 37.84 1.01 -1.66
C SER A 345 37.30 2.02 -0.67
N ILE A 346 36.03 2.42 -0.82
CA ILE A 346 35.33 3.28 0.15
C ILE A 346 34.99 2.48 1.41
N LEU A 347 34.57 1.22 1.25
CA LEU A 347 34.51 0.22 2.31
C LEU A 347 35.76 -0.67 2.24
N LYS A 348 36.49 -0.76 3.33
CA LYS A 348 37.66 -1.64 3.47
C LYS A 348 37.20 -3.08 3.73
N GLU A 349 38.04 -4.07 3.45
CA GLU A 349 37.74 -5.49 3.69
C GLU A 349 37.27 -5.79 5.11
N LYS A 350 37.84 -5.13 6.10
CA LYS A 350 37.49 -5.26 7.53
C LYS A 350 36.19 -4.57 7.94
N ASP A 351 35.65 -3.70 7.11
CA ASP A 351 34.44 -2.96 7.43
C ASP A 351 33.20 -3.85 7.18
N SER A 352 32.18 -3.71 8.03
CA SER A 352 30.90 -4.40 7.84
C SER A 352 30.21 -3.94 6.54
N ASN A 353 29.47 -4.83 5.91
CA ASN A 353 28.60 -4.43 4.79
C ASN A 353 27.51 -3.46 5.26
N LEU A 354 27.13 -2.55 4.39
CA LEU A 354 25.95 -1.71 4.55
C LEU A 354 24.70 -2.60 4.57
N SER A 355 23.84 -2.40 5.56
CA SER A 355 22.53 -3.07 5.57
C SER A 355 21.57 -2.44 4.56
N GLY A 356 20.46 -3.12 4.30
CA GLY A 356 19.42 -2.57 3.45
C GLY A 356 18.89 -1.22 3.93
N ASP A 357 18.76 -1.05 5.25
CA ASP A 357 18.27 0.22 5.81
C ASP A 357 19.31 1.33 5.65
N ASP A 358 20.61 1.02 5.83
CA ASP A 358 21.69 1.99 5.64
C ASP A 358 21.72 2.51 4.19
N THR A 359 21.50 1.63 3.20
CA THR A 359 21.53 2.00 1.77
C THR A 359 20.29 2.75 1.30
N ARG A 360 19.17 2.58 2.01
CA ARG A 360 17.90 3.24 1.68
C ARG A 360 17.58 4.47 2.53
N GLU A 361 18.45 4.85 3.46
CA GLU A 361 18.26 6.07 4.23
C GLU A 361 18.28 7.29 3.31
N GLY A 362 17.21 8.08 3.33
CA GLY A 362 17.00 9.22 2.47
C GLY A 362 16.65 8.90 1.01
N LEU A 363 16.42 7.64 0.67
CA LEU A 363 16.02 7.20 -0.67
C LEU A 363 14.52 7.43 -0.88
N ALA A 364 14.17 8.18 -1.92
CA ALA A 364 12.87 8.16 -2.54
C ALA A 364 12.97 7.33 -3.84
N ALA A 365 12.08 6.35 -4.00
CA ALA A 365 12.09 5.50 -5.19
C ALA A 365 10.66 5.06 -5.55
N ILE A 366 10.42 4.97 -6.85
CA ILE A 366 9.20 4.43 -7.44
C ILE A 366 9.61 3.22 -8.28
N ILE A 367 8.97 2.09 -8.00
CA ILE A 367 9.10 0.86 -8.76
C ILE A 367 7.75 0.57 -9.39
N SER A 368 7.64 0.66 -10.70
CA SER A 368 6.42 0.35 -11.45
C SER A 368 6.67 -0.86 -12.33
N VAL A 369 5.87 -1.91 -12.15
CA VAL A 369 5.91 -3.09 -13.01
C VAL A 369 4.57 -3.22 -13.74
N LYS A 370 4.63 -3.64 -15.01
CA LYS A 370 3.46 -3.93 -15.83
C LYS A 370 3.54 -5.39 -16.27
N LEU A 371 2.53 -6.15 -15.88
CA LEU A 371 2.45 -7.61 -16.07
C LEU A 371 1.19 -7.95 -16.87
N HIS A 372 1.28 -9.01 -17.68
CA HIS A 372 0.10 -9.53 -18.38
C HIS A 372 -0.88 -10.21 -17.42
N ASP A 373 -0.35 -10.98 -16.46
CA ASP A 373 -1.15 -11.73 -15.48
C ASP A 373 -0.60 -11.48 -14.06
N PRO A 374 -0.92 -10.32 -13.44
CA PRO A 374 -0.48 -10.03 -12.09
C PRO A 374 -1.26 -10.84 -11.05
N GLN A 375 -0.53 -11.49 -10.15
CA GLN A 375 -1.06 -12.27 -9.04
C GLN A 375 -0.90 -11.49 -7.75
N PHE A 376 -2.03 -11.13 -7.13
CA PHE A 376 -2.04 -10.39 -5.86
C PHE A 376 -2.48 -11.29 -4.71
N GLU A 377 -1.96 -11.01 -3.52
CA GLU A 377 -2.49 -11.59 -2.29
C GLU A 377 -3.79 -10.84 -1.92
N GLY A 378 -4.94 -11.47 -2.17
CA GLY A 378 -6.26 -10.95 -1.85
C GLY A 378 -6.85 -9.91 -2.80
N GLN A 379 -8.15 -9.65 -2.65
CA GLN A 379 -8.94 -8.75 -3.50
C GLN A 379 -8.49 -7.28 -3.43
N THR A 380 -7.96 -6.84 -2.30
CA THR A 380 -7.47 -5.47 -2.12
C THR A 380 -6.13 -5.19 -2.81
N LYS A 381 -5.53 -6.19 -3.47
CA LYS A 381 -4.33 -6.08 -4.32
C LYS A 381 -3.12 -5.42 -3.63
N THR A 382 -2.99 -5.59 -2.32
CA THR A 382 -2.01 -4.88 -1.49
C THR A 382 -0.58 -5.38 -1.66
N LYS A 383 -0.40 -6.63 -2.13
CA LYS A 383 0.89 -7.28 -2.27
C LYS A 383 0.98 -8.12 -3.54
N LEU A 384 2.06 -7.98 -4.30
CA LEU A 384 2.30 -8.74 -5.52
C LEU A 384 3.02 -10.06 -5.23
N GLY A 385 2.47 -11.16 -5.77
CA GLY A 385 2.98 -12.53 -5.57
C GLY A 385 3.87 -13.08 -6.70
N ASN A 386 3.80 -12.52 -7.91
CA ASN A 386 4.53 -13.02 -9.09
C ASN A 386 6.02 -13.20 -8.83
N THR A 387 6.52 -14.43 -8.80
CA THR A 387 7.92 -14.73 -8.49
C THR A 387 8.87 -14.40 -9.65
N GLU A 388 8.38 -14.50 -10.88
CA GLU A 388 9.11 -14.25 -12.13
C GLU A 388 9.53 -12.79 -12.32
N ILE A 389 8.83 -11.84 -11.71
CA ILE A 389 9.16 -10.41 -11.84
C ILE A 389 10.38 -10.01 -10.98
N ARG A 390 10.68 -10.76 -9.92
CA ARG A 390 11.82 -10.47 -9.05
C ARG A 390 13.15 -10.44 -9.79
N PRO A 391 13.52 -11.45 -10.61
CA PRO A 391 14.77 -11.41 -11.39
C PRO A 391 14.81 -10.25 -12.37
N LEU A 392 13.71 -9.90 -13.04
CA LEU A 392 13.66 -8.77 -13.97
C LEU A 392 14.00 -7.47 -13.24
N VAL A 393 13.35 -7.21 -12.11
CA VAL A 393 13.63 -6.01 -11.30
C VAL A 393 15.07 -6.03 -10.77
N GLN A 394 15.56 -7.17 -10.27
CA GLN A 394 16.92 -7.28 -9.76
C GLN A 394 17.96 -6.96 -10.84
N ASN A 395 17.81 -7.50 -12.03
CA ASN A 395 18.74 -7.28 -13.14
C ASN A 395 18.70 -5.82 -13.60
N ALA A 396 17.51 -5.27 -13.81
CA ALA A 396 17.34 -3.88 -14.22
C ALA A 396 17.96 -2.90 -13.21
N VAL A 397 17.70 -3.10 -11.91
CA VAL A 397 18.27 -2.25 -10.85
C VAL A 397 19.78 -2.43 -10.75
N THR A 398 20.27 -3.66 -10.79
CA THR A 398 21.72 -3.93 -10.67
C THR A 398 22.47 -3.27 -11.82
N GLN A 399 22.00 -3.45 -13.06
CA GLN A 399 22.64 -2.88 -14.24
C GLN A 399 22.53 -1.33 -14.24
N GLY A 400 21.31 -0.80 -14.15
CA GLY A 400 21.09 0.64 -14.28
C GLY A 400 21.72 1.44 -13.13
N LEU A 401 21.69 0.92 -11.89
CA LEU A 401 22.34 1.59 -10.77
C LEU A 401 23.88 1.48 -10.85
N ALA A 402 24.44 0.32 -11.24
CA ALA A 402 25.88 0.18 -11.39
C ALA A 402 26.44 1.11 -12.47
N GLU A 403 25.79 1.18 -13.63
CA GLU A 403 26.13 2.11 -14.73
C GLU A 403 26.10 3.55 -14.24
N TYR A 404 25.01 3.97 -13.59
CA TYR A 404 24.91 5.33 -13.05
C TYR A 404 26.05 5.66 -12.06
N LEU A 405 26.37 4.76 -11.12
CA LEU A 405 27.40 4.99 -10.11
C LEU A 405 28.80 5.12 -10.75
N GLU A 406 29.08 4.34 -11.82
CA GLU A 406 30.34 4.44 -12.56
C GLU A 406 30.46 5.76 -13.37
N GLU A 407 29.37 6.17 -14.02
CA GLU A 407 29.32 7.41 -14.82
C GLU A 407 29.32 8.67 -13.95
N ASN A 408 28.80 8.59 -12.71
CA ASN A 408 28.60 9.73 -11.84
C ASN A 408 29.35 9.59 -10.49
N PRO A 409 30.70 9.58 -10.48
CA PRO A 409 31.49 9.29 -9.29
C PRO A 409 31.30 10.30 -8.13
N SER A 410 30.98 11.56 -8.43
CA SER A 410 30.74 12.57 -7.38
C SER A 410 29.40 12.35 -6.66
N PRO A 411 28.25 12.22 -7.32
CA PRO A 411 27.00 11.75 -6.68
C PRO A 411 27.14 10.40 -5.97
N ALA A 412 27.80 9.42 -6.61
CA ALA A 412 28.03 8.09 -6.02
C ALA A 412 28.75 8.17 -4.66
N LYS A 413 29.79 9.01 -4.56
CA LYS A 413 30.52 9.25 -3.29
C LYS A 413 29.63 9.86 -2.22
N LYS A 414 28.70 10.77 -2.58
CA LYS A 414 27.74 11.37 -1.65
C LYS A 414 26.75 10.32 -1.12
N ILE A 415 26.17 9.50 -2.02
CA ILE A 415 25.23 8.45 -1.69
C ILE A 415 25.88 7.44 -0.72
N ILE A 416 27.07 6.92 -1.06
CA ILE A 416 27.79 5.95 -0.23
C ILE A 416 28.24 6.59 1.09
N GLY A 417 28.64 7.85 1.05
CA GLY A 417 29.00 8.61 2.25
C GLY A 417 27.85 8.68 3.24
N LYS A 418 26.62 8.96 2.74
CA LYS A 418 25.40 8.94 3.56
C LYS A 418 25.11 7.55 4.12
N ALA A 419 25.13 6.50 3.29
CA ALA A 419 24.92 5.13 3.75
C ALA A 419 25.95 4.68 4.79
N THR A 420 27.21 5.08 4.64
CA THR A 420 28.28 4.82 5.63
C THR A 420 28.03 5.58 6.94
N GLN A 421 27.48 6.78 6.86
CA GLN A 421 27.09 7.55 8.05
C GLN A 421 25.93 6.87 8.80
N ALA A 422 24.93 6.39 8.08
CA ALA A 422 23.80 5.61 8.63
C ALA A 422 24.30 4.34 9.33
N LEU A 423 25.23 3.57 8.71
CA LEU A 423 25.87 2.42 9.34
C LEU A 423 26.54 2.80 10.68
N LYS A 424 27.34 3.87 10.71
CA LYS A 424 28.02 4.32 11.93
C LYS A 424 27.01 4.70 13.02
N ALA A 425 25.95 5.43 12.66
CA ALA A 425 24.90 5.81 13.61
C ALA A 425 24.17 4.58 14.17
N ARG A 426 23.83 3.61 13.34
CA ARG A 426 23.19 2.35 13.73
C ARG A 426 24.07 1.52 14.66
N GLU A 427 25.38 1.41 14.37
CA GLU A 427 26.34 0.70 15.23
C GLU A 427 26.52 1.40 16.58
N ALA A 428 26.61 2.73 16.58
CA ALA A 428 26.69 3.51 17.81
C ALA A 428 25.43 3.33 18.67
N ALA A 429 24.25 3.39 18.07
CA ALA A 429 22.98 3.16 18.76
C ALA A 429 22.89 1.74 19.33
N ARG A 430 23.35 0.71 18.59
CA ARG A 430 23.40 -0.67 19.07
C ARG A 430 24.31 -0.80 20.29
N LYS A 431 25.54 -0.26 20.19
CA LYS A 431 26.49 -0.27 21.33
C LYS A 431 25.92 0.44 22.56
N ALA A 432 25.27 1.59 22.37
CA ALA A 432 24.65 2.33 23.48
C ALA A 432 23.52 1.51 24.14
N ARG A 433 22.65 0.87 23.36
CA ARG A 433 21.59 -0.03 23.89
C ARG A 433 22.16 -1.23 24.64
N GLU A 434 23.21 -1.86 24.10
CA GLU A 434 23.91 -2.96 24.79
C GLU A 434 24.52 -2.53 26.13
N MET A 435 25.15 -1.34 26.16
CA MET A 435 25.68 -0.78 27.39
C MET A 435 24.58 -0.46 28.40
N THR A 436 23.46 0.11 27.98
CA THR A 436 22.30 0.39 28.83
C THR A 436 21.69 -0.90 29.38
N ARG A 437 21.49 -1.91 28.52
CA ARG A 437 21.01 -3.23 28.97
C ARG A 437 21.93 -3.87 29.98
N ARG A 438 23.27 -3.79 29.80
CA ARG A 438 24.24 -4.29 30.78
C ARG A 438 24.15 -3.51 32.08
N LYS A 439 24.02 -2.18 32.07
CA LYS A 439 23.79 -1.38 33.26
C LYS A 439 22.50 -1.79 33.98
N ASN A 440 21.39 -1.91 33.27
CA ASN A 440 20.10 -2.31 33.86
C ASN A 440 20.12 -3.75 34.37
N VAL A 441 20.86 -4.67 33.75
CA VAL A 441 21.06 -6.04 34.22
C VAL A 441 21.92 -6.04 35.49
N LEU A 442 22.91 -5.14 35.59
CA LEU A 442 23.74 -4.98 36.81
C LEU A 442 22.99 -4.23 37.93
N ASP A 443 22.06 -3.32 37.57
CA ASP A 443 21.24 -2.59 38.56
C ASP A 443 19.99 -3.37 39.01
N SER A 444 19.41 -4.21 38.13
CA SER A 444 18.24 -5.07 38.46
C SER A 444 18.65 -6.43 39.05
N PHE A 445 19.84 -6.90 38.78
CA PHE A 445 20.59 -7.83 39.62
C PHE A 445 21.56 -6.98 40.46
N ALA A 446 21.07 -6.31 41.50
CA ALA A 446 21.84 -6.25 42.72
C ALA A 446 22.18 -7.71 43.03
N LEU A 447 23.35 -8.17 42.57
CA LEU A 447 23.91 -9.45 43.00
C LEU A 447 23.66 -9.50 44.48
N PRO A 448 22.90 -10.48 45.02
CA PRO A 448 22.61 -10.52 46.46
C PRO A 448 23.89 -10.15 47.13
N GLY A 449 23.87 -9.26 48.13
CA GLY A 449 25.05 -8.54 48.67
C GLY A 449 26.32 -9.34 48.92
N LYS A 450 26.28 -10.61 48.65
CA LYS A 450 27.34 -11.63 48.78
C LYS A 450 28.17 -11.83 47.51
N LEU A 451 27.70 -11.42 46.33
CA LEU A 451 28.43 -11.58 45.07
C LEU A 451 29.11 -10.26 44.65
N ALA A 452 30.21 -10.35 43.93
CA ALA A 452 30.93 -9.22 43.38
C ALA A 452 31.52 -9.60 42.03
N ASP A 453 31.36 -8.73 41.05
CA ASP A 453 31.83 -8.93 39.69
C ASP A 453 33.17 -8.22 39.43
N CYS A 454 33.95 -8.70 38.44
CA CYS A 454 35.16 -8.06 37.98
C CYS A 454 34.91 -7.14 36.81
N SER A 455 35.83 -6.23 36.49
CA SER A 455 35.72 -5.30 35.35
C SER A 455 36.26 -5.89 34.04
N SER A 456 36.98 -7.02 34.08
CA SER A 456 37.43 -7.72 32.87
C SER A 456 36.24 -8.32 32.09
N LYS A 457 36.35 -8.30 30.79
CA LYS A 457 35.34 -8.90 29.84
C LYS A 457 35.86 -10.20 29.23
N LYS A 458 37.11 -10.55 29.50
CA LYS A 458 37.70 -11.76 28.97
C LYS A 458 37.72 -12.80 30.08
N ALA A 459 37.11 -13.95 29.81
CA ALA A 459 37.08 -15.07 30.76
C ALA A 459 38.50 -15.56 31.11
N GLU A 460 39.44 -15.43 30.17
CA GLU A 460 40.84 -15.82 30.31
C GLU A 460 41.60 -14.95 31.34
N ASP A 461 41.16 -13.69 31.54
CA ASP A 461 41.76 -12.72 32.45
C ASP A 461 40.95 -12.60 33.76
N SER A 462 39.99 -13.49 34.02
CA SER A 462 39.07 -13.39 35.16
C SER A 462 39.26 -14.57 36.14
N GLU A 463 39.26 -14.26 37.43
CA GLU A 463 39.37 -15.24 38.52
C GLU A 463 38.04 -15.38 39.28
N ILE A 464 37.69 -16.61 39.71
CA ILE A 464 36.53 -16.87 40.54
C ILE A 464 36.99 -17.23 41.95
N PHE A 465 36.57 -16.41 42.94
CA PHE A 465 36.76 -16.69 44.35
C PHE A 465 35.49 -17.29 44.94
N ILE A 466 35.56 -18.50 45.43
CA ILE A 466 34.49 -19.16 46.15
C ILE A 466 34.84 -19.16 47.63
N VAL A 467 34.04 -18.49 48.45
CA VAL A 467 34.27 -18.33 49.89
C VAL A 467 33.03 -18.76 50.68
N GLU A 468 33.23 -19.32 51.88
CA GLU A 468 32.14 -19.74 52.75
C GLU A 468 31.85 -18.68 53.80
N GLY A 469 30.59 -18.29 53.92
CA GLY A 469 30.08 -17.35 54.93
C GLY A 469 30.29 -15.86 54.62
N ASP A 470 29.47 -15.02 55.24
CA ASP A 470 29.38 -13.58 54.95
C ASP A 470 30.63 -12.80 55.33
N SER A 471 31.31 -13.22 56.41
CA SER A 471 32.55 -12.61 56.91
C SER A 471 33.70 -12.81 55.91
N ALA A 472 33.87 -14.04 55.41
CA ALA A 472 34.89 -14.37 54.41
C ALA A 472 34.59 -13.70 53.08
N GLY A 473 33.30 -13.66 52.67
CA GLY A 473 32.85 -12.96 51.47
C GLY A 473 33.11 -11.45 51.50
N GLY A 474 32.92 -10.82 52.65
CA GLY A 474 33.24 -9.41 52.85
C GLY A 474 34.74 -9.09 52.73
N SER A 475 35.57 -9.90 53.33
CA SER A 475 37.03 -9.77 53.28
C SER A 475 37.60 -10.03 51.89
N ALA A 476 37.13 -11.08 51.21
CA ALA A 476 37.50 -11.38 49.84
C ALA A 476 37.10 -10.27 48.86
N LYS A 477 35.91 -9.67 49.05
CA LYS A 477 35.42 -8.58 48.25
C LYS A 477 36.26 -7.30 48.37
N GLN A 478 36.84 -7.05 49.56
CA GLN A 478 37.72 -5.92 49.80
C GLN A 478 39.16 -6.16 49.30
N ALA A 479 39.65 -7.38 49.40
CA ALA A 479 41.02 -7.75 49.08
C ALA A 479 41.31 -8.09 47.62
N ARG A 480 40.27 -8.42 46.84
CA ARG A 480 40.42 -8.82 45.43
C ARG A 480 40.87 -7.69 44.51
N ASP A 481 41.57 -8.02 43.45
CA ASP A 481 41.69 -7.11 42.31
C ASP A 481 40.34 -6.96 41.66
N ARG A 482 39.88 -5.72 41.49
CA ARG A 482 38.60 -5.42 40.82
C ARG A 482 38.65 -5.63 39.31
N LYS A 483 39.85 -5.81 38.78
CA LYS A 483 40.10 -5.90 37.35
C LYS A 483 39.95 -7.32 36.83
N THR A 484 40.37 -8.27 37.61
CA THR A 484 40.32 -9.73 37.36
C THR A 484 39.43 -10.44 38.39
#